data_fb27c2dc3bfed823390a7b315bc83700
#
_entry.id   fb27c2dc3bfed823390a7b315bc83700
#
_cell.length_a   1.000
_cell.length_b   1.000
_cell.length_c   1.000
_cell.angle_alpha   90.00
_cell.angle_beta   90.00
_cell.angle_gamma   90.00
#
_symmetry.space_group_name_H-M   'P 1'
#
loop_
_entity.id
_entity.type
_entity.pdbx_description
1 polymer ?
#
loop_
_entity_poly.entity_id
_entity_poly.type
_entity_poly.pdbx_seq_one_letter_code
_entity_poly.pdbx_strand_id
1 'polypeptide(L)'
;MKKYLKIIIFLLFLSALGYFGFQIYSKIKHKKEVAENIKTIPKFEFQNIKGGNFTNDNLKKDTPTLFVYFNTECEFCNEETQMIKGNIEKFKAFQLVFISFEKPDLIKTFATKYKLTTYDNVTFLSDTKVSFATTFDVKSMPCLVLYDKNKKLIEKIKGQTKVETILKKLAPEPPKGEL
;
A
#
# COMPACT_ATOMS: atom_id res chain seq x y z
N MET A 1 -3.95 55.66 12.97
CA MET A 1 -4.22 54.65 11.94
C MET A 1 -3.05 53.68 11.72
N LYS A 2 -1.80 54.13 11.43
CA LYS A 2 -0.65 53.27 11.19
C LYS A 2 -0.26 52.29 12.32
N LYS A 3 -0.52 52.66 13.60
CA LYS A 3 -0.23 51.82 14.78
C LYS A 3 -1.18 50.62 14.87
N TYR A 4 -2.47 50.84 14.66
CA TYR A 4 -3.47 49.76 14.67
C TYR A 4 -3.28 48.78 13.50
N LEU A 5 -2.89 49.28 12.34
CA LEU A 5 -2.58 48.46 11.18
C LEU A 5 -1.44 47.46 11.47
N LYS A 6 -0.36 47.91 12.14
CA LYS A 6 0.75 47.06 12.55
C LYS A 6 0.29 45.95 13.52
N ILE A 7 -0.58 46.29 14.48
CA ILE A 7 -1.11 45.33 15.45
C ILE A 7 -1.98 44.27 14.73
N ILE A 8 -2.83 44.72 13.81
CA ILE A 8 -3.66 43.78 13.02
C ILE A 8 -2.81 42.83 12.21
N ILE A 9 -1.80 43.32 11.51
CA ILE A 9 -0.87 42.47 10.74
C ILE A 9 -0.15 41.47 11.65
N PHE A 10 0.30 41.92 12.83
CA PHE A 10 0.96 41.01 13.80
C PHE A 10 0.00 39.91 14.31
N LEU A 11 -1.24 40.24 14.61
CA LEU A 11 -2.25 39.27 15.04
C LEU A 11 -2.60 38.27 13.92
N LEU A 12 -2.70 38.73 12.68
CA LEU A 12 -2.90 37.84 11.51
C LEU A 12 -1.73 36.90 11.32
N PHE A 13 -0.50 37.38 11.51
CA PHE A 13 0.70 36.54 11.43
C PHE A 13 0.74 35.46 12.52
N LEU A 14 0.41 35.83 13.77
CA LEU A 14 0.30 34.85 14.86
C LEU A 14 -0.80 33.81 14.61
N SER A 15 -1.94 34.25 14.10
CA SER A 15 -3.05 33.35 13.72
C SER A 15 -2.63 32.37 12.63
N ALA A 16 -1.92 32.85 11.60
CA ALA A 16 -1.41 32.01 10.54
C ALA A 16 -0.39 30.97 11.07
N LEU A 17 0.53 31.40 11.96
CA LEU A 17 1.48 30.48 12.60
C LEU A 17 0.78 29.39 13.42
N GLY A 18 -0.24 29.77 14.20
CA GLY A 18 -1.05 28.82 14.97
C GLY A 18 -1.77 27.83 14.08
N TYR A 19 -2.37 28.31 12.98
CA TYR A 19 -3.03 27.44 11.99
C TYR A 19 -2.06 26.45 11.34
N PHE A 20 -0.90 26.90 10.87
CA PHE A 20 0.10 26.00 10.29
C PHE A 20 0.66 24.99 11.30
N GLY A 21 0.91 25.44 12.53
CA GLY A 21 1.35 24.55 13.62
C GLY A 21 0.32 23.45 13.90
N PHE A 22 -0.96 23.78 13.95
CA PHE A 22 -2.04 22.82 14.11
C PHE A 22 -2.13 21.83 12.93
N GLN A 23 -2.00 22.30 11.70
CA GLN A 23 -2.00 21.47 10.50
C GLN A 23 -0.85 20.45 10.51
N ILE A 24 0.36 20.90 10.88
CA ILE A 24 1.55 20.02 10.96
C ILE A 24 1.33 18.96 12.05
N TYR A 25 0.88 19.38 13.25
CA TYR A 25 0.60 18.47 14.35
C TYR A 25 -0.42 17.40 13.98
N SER A 26 -1.54 17.80 13.36
CA SER A 26 -2.59 16.90 12.90
C SER A 26 -2.09 15.87 11.89
N LYS A 27 -1.26 16.31 10.92
CA LYS A 27 -0.65 15.40 9.93
C LYS A 27 0.32 14.40 10.57
N ILE A 28 1.12 14.83 11.55
CA ILE A 28 2.05 13.95 12.27
C ILE A 28 1.27 12.92 13.08
N LYS A 29 0.22 13.34 13.80
CA LYS A 29 -0.66 12.47 14.57
C LYS A 29 -1.29 11.41 13.67
N HIS A 30 -1.91 11.83 12.56
CA HIS A 30 -2.51 10.91 11.60
C HIS A 30 -1.51 9.88 11.05
N LYS A 31 -0.28 10.31 10.67
CA LYS A 31 0.76 9.39 10.20
C LYS A 31 1.16 8.36 11.26
N LYS A 32 1.23 8.76 12.54
CA LYS A 32 1.53 7.84 13.64
C LYS A 32 0.41 6.82 13.84
N GLU A 33 -0.85 7.25 13.81
CA GLU A 33 -2.02 6.38 13.92
C GLU A 33 -2.05 5.35 12.78
N VAL A 34 -1.86 5.79 11.54
CA VAL A 34 -1.77 4.87 10.39
C VAL A 34 -0.62 3.88 10.56
N ALA A 35 0.59 4.37 10.90
CA ALA A 35 1.76 3.50 11.09
C ALA A 35 1.53 2.44 12.17
N GLU A 36 0.84 2.79 13.26
CA GLU A 36 0.48 1.86 14.34
C GLU A 36 -0.53 0.81 13.84
N ASN A 37 -1.59 1.26 13.16
CA ASN A 37 -2.67 0.40 12.68
C ASN A 37 -2.21 -0.62 11.63
N ILE A 38 -1.17 -0.31 10.85
CA ILE A 38 -0.66 -1.19 9.80
C ILE A 38 0.60 -1.97 10.21
N LYS A 39 1.06 -1.92 11.46
CA LYS A 39 2.20 -2.71 11.97
C LYS A 39 2.03 -4.21 11.72
N THR A 40 0.82 -4.68 11.81
CA THR A 40 0.40 -6.01 11.37
C THR A 40 -0.70 -5.84 10.33
N ILE A 41 -0.97 -6.88 9.53
CA ILE A 41 -2.02 -6.80 8.52
C ILE A 41 -3.36 -6.52 9.20
N PRO A 42 -4.01 -5.36 8.95
CA PRO A 42 -5.33 -5.04 9.47
C PRO A 42 -6.37 -6.05 9.00
N LYS A 43 -7.48 -6.16 9.72
CA LYS A 43 -8.62 -6.96 9.23
C LYS A 43 -9.18 -6.35 7.96
N PHE A 44 -9.39 -7.19 6.96
CA PHE A 44 -9.99 -6.80 5.68
C PHE A 44 -10.89 -7.89 5.13
N GLU A 45 -11.79 -7.49 4.26
CA GLU A 45 -12.64 -8.38 3.47
C GLU A 45 -12.88 -7.74 2.12
N PHE A 46 -12.39 -8.38 1.04
CA PHE A 46 -12.51 -7.91 -0.34
C PHE A 46 -13.08 -9.00 -1.23
N GLN A 47 -13.75 -8.60 -2.30
CA GLN A 47 -14.29 -9.54 -3.26
C GLN A 47 -13.15 -10.11 -4.14
N ASN A 48 -13.06 -11.44 -4.22
CA ASN A 48 -12.12 -12.09 -5.12
C ASN A 48 -12.69 -12.11 -6.55
N ILE A 49 -11.89 -11.79 -7.55
CA ILE A 49 -12.32 -11.84 -8.97
C ILE A 49 -12.67 -13.25 -9.44
N LYS A 50 -12.22 -14.29 -8.73
CA LYS A 50 -12.57 -15.70 -8.97
C LYS A 50 -13.88 -16.12 -8.27
N GLY A 51 -14.49 -15.21 -7.51
CA GLY A 51 -15.71 -15.42 -6.72
C GLY A 51 -15.43 -15.56 -5.22
N GLY A 52 -16.45 -15.22 -4.41
CA GLY A 52 -16.37 -15.22 -2.96
C GLY A 52 -15.57 -14.04 -2.38
N ASN A 53 -15.42 -14.06 -1.06
CA ASN A 53 -14.66 -13.05 -0.32
C ASN A 53 -13.28 -13.58 0.07
N PHE A 54 -12.31 -12.67 0.13
CA PHE A 54 -10.96 -12.93 0.58
C PHE A 54 -10.67 -12.08 1.82
N THR A 55 -10.28 -12.74 2.89
CA THR A 55 -10.03 -12.15 4.20
C THR A 55 -8.61 -12.47 4.68
N ASN A 56 -8.28 -12.05 5.89
CA ASN A 56 -7.01 -12.41 6.55
C ASN A 56 -6.82 -13.94 6.64
N ASP A 57 -7.90 -14.71 6.78
CA ASP A 57 -7.84 -16.18 6.93
C ASP A 57 -7.38 -16.89 5.63
N ASN A 58 -7.50 -16.20 4.49
CA ASN A 58 -7.03 -16.71 3.19
C ASN A 58 -5.54 -16.40 2.94
N LEU A 59 -4.89 -15.65 3.84
CA LEU A 59 -3.47 -15.39 3.74
C LEU A 59 -2.67 -16.66 4.10
N LYS A 60 -1.69 -16.98 3.27
CA LYS A 60 -0.81 -18.14 3.49
C LYS A 60 -0.02 -17.95 4.78
N LYS A 61 -0.05 -18.97 5.66
CA LYS A 61 0.78 -19.00 6.88
C LYS A 61 2.26 -19.04 6.51
N ASP A 62 3.09 -18.52 7.37
CA ASP A 62 4.57 -18.54 7.25
C ASP A 62 5.10 -18.05 5.89
N THR A 63 4.32 -17.25 5.18
CA THR A 63 4.64 -16.76 3.84
C THR A 63 4.61 -15.24 3.83
N PRO A 64 5.68 -14.53 3.43
CA PRO A 64 5.64 -13.09 3.28
C PRO A 64 4.58 -12.67 2.27
N THR A 65 3.96 -11.52 2.49
CA THR A 65 2.86 -11.03 1.67
C THR A 65 3.20 -9.67 1.07
N LEU A 66 3.01 -9.53 -0.24
CA LEU A 66 3.08 -8.27 -0.95
C LEU A 66 1.68 -7.87 -1.39
N PHE A 67 1.15 -6.81 -0.83
CA PHE A 67 -0.03 -6.13 -1.35
C PHE A 67 0.39 -5.10 -2.40
N VAL A 68 -0.29 -5.11 -3.54
CA VAL A 68 -0.13 -4.15 -4.63
C VAL A 68 -1.46 -3.45 -4.87
N TYR A 69 -1.58 -2.21 -4.39
CA TYR A 69 -2.76 -1.39 -4.65
C TYR A 69 -2.59 -0.64 -5.97
N PHE A 70 -3.52 -0.82 -6.89
CA PHE A 70 -3.38 -0.38 -8.27
C PHE A 70 -4.70 0.12 -8.88
N ASN A 71 -4.60 0.72 -10.06
CA ASN A 71 -5.71 1.02 -10.96
C ASN A 71 -5.35 0.51 -12.36
N THR A 72 -6.32 -0.01 -13.10
CA THR A 72 -6.11 -0.66 -14.40
C THR A 72 -5.64 0.31 -15.50
N GLU A 73 -6.00 1.59 -15.40
CA GLU A 73 -5.65 2.64 -16.36
C GLU A 73 -4.36 3.40 -15.97
N CYS A 74 -3.82 3.16 -14.77
CA CYS A 74 -2.61 3.81 -14.30
C CYS A 74 -1.38 3.25 -15.01
N GLU A 75 -0.66 4.07 -15.73
CA GLU A 75 0.54 3.68 -16.51
C GLU A 75 1.61 3.05 -15.60
N PHE A 76 2.00 3.71 -14.51
CA PHE A 76 2.97 3.17 -13.54
C PHE A 76 2.51 1.86 -12.90
N CYS A 77 1.20 1.64 -12.75
CA CYS A 77 0.66 0.37 -12.25
C CYS A 77 0.79 -0.74 -13.29
N ASN A 78 0.58 -0.41 -14.55
CA ASN A 78 0.78 -1.32 -15.69
C ASN A 78 2.25 -1.75 -15.77
N GLU A 79 3.18 -0.79 -15.69
CA GLU A 79 4.63 -1.05 -15.71
C GLU A 79 5.08 -1.88 -14.51
N GLU A 80 4.65 -1.54 -13.27
CA GLU A 80 4.94 -2.31 -12.07
C GLU A 80 4.46 -3.77 -12.21
N THR A 81 3.23 -3.94 -12.71
CA THR A 81 2.66 -5.27 -12.94
C THR A 81 3.45 -6.05 -13.98
N GLN A 82 3.90 -5.39 -15.05
CA GLN A 82 4.73 -6.01 -16.09
C GLN A 82 6.10 -6.43 -15.53
N MET A 83 6.73 -5.61 -14.70
CA MET A 83 8.00 -5.95 -14.04
C MET A 83 7.84 -7.14 -13.08
N ILE A 84 6.78 -7.17 -12.27
CA ILE A 84 6.47 -8.32 -11.41
C ILE A 84 6.25 -9.56 -12.27
N LYS A 85 5.45 -9.47 -13.34
CA LYS A 85 5.20 -10.58 -14.26
C LYS A 85 6.48 -11.11 -14.91
N GLY A 86 7.35 -10.23 -15.38
CA GLY A 86 8.63 -10.59 -15.99
C GLY A 86 9.60 -11.32 -15.03
N ASN A 87 9.36 -11.17 -13.72
CA ASN A 87 10.16 -11.79 -12.65
C ASN A 87 9.36 -12.74 -11.76
N ILE A 88 8.20 -13.24 -12.23
CA ILE A 88 7.22 -13.95 -11.38
C ILE A 88 7.82 -15.18 -10.69
N GLU A 89 8.77 -15.85 -11.32
CA GLU A 89 9.47 -17.01 -10.76
C GLU A 89 10.20 -16.67 -9.44
N LYS A 90 10.75 -15.44 -9.34
CA LYS A 90 11.43 -14.95 -8.14
C LYS A 90 10.46 -14.68 -6.99
N PHE A 91 9.17 -14.55 -7.30
CA PHE A 91 8.10 -14.31 -6.31
C PHE A 91 7.40 -15.59 -5.84
N LYS A 92 7.82 -16.78 -6.26
CA LYS A 92 7.16 -18.05 -5.89
C LYS A 92 7.05 -18.28 -4.37
N ALA A 93 8.04 -17.81 -3.61
CA ALA A 93 8.06 -17.93 -2.16
C ALA A 93 7.19 -16.89 -1.44
N PHE A 94 6.52 -16.00 -2.16
CA PHE A 94 5.74 -14.89 -1.63
C PHE A 94 4.28 -14.99 -2.06
N GLN A 95 3.36 -14.47 -1.25
CA GLN A 95 1.98 -14.28 -1.64
C GLN A 95 1.80 -12.86 -2.21
N LEU A 96 1.33 -12.76 -3.44
CA LEU A 96 1.05 -11.51 -4.13
C LEU A 96 -0.46 -11.25 -4.12
N VAL A 97 -0.88 -10.13 -3.56
CA VAL A 97 -2.30 -9.75 -3.46
C VAL A 97 -2.48 -8.39 -4.12
N PHE A 98 -3.01 -8.41 -5.34
CA PHE A 98 -3.34 -7.21 -6.10
C PHE A 98 -4.74 -6.72 -5.69
N ILE A 99 -4.85 -5.45 -5.33
CA ILE A 99 -6.10 -4.84 -4.84
C ILE A 99 -6.39 -3.59 -5.65
N SER A 100 -7.62 -3.48 -6.18
CA SER A 100 -8.09 -2.26 -6.84
C SER A 100 -9.48 -1.88 -6.33
N PHE A 101 -9.80 -0.60 -6.35
CA PHE A 101 -11.15 -0.10 -6.05
C PHE A 101 -12.13 -0.28 -7.20
N GLU A 102 -11.68 -0.79 -8.32
CA GLU A 102 -12.48 -1.00 -9.53
C GLU A 102 -13.38 -2.24 -9.40
N LYS A 103 -14.35 -2.34 -10.30
CA LYS A 103 -15.25 -3.50 -10.38
C LYS A 103 -14.48 -4.77 -10.77
N PRO A 104 -14.91 -5.95 -10.29
CA PRO A 104 -14.22 -7.23 -10.54
C PRO A 104 -13.92 -7.51 -12.02
N ASP A 105 -14.81 -7.13 -12.94
CA ASP A 105 -14.64 -7.40 -14.37
C ASP A 105 -13.45 -6.65 -14.97
N LEU A 106 -13.24 -5.38 -14.58
CA LEU A 106 -12.08 -4.60 -15.02
C LEU A 106 -10.79 -5.21 -14.50
N ILE A 107 -10.78 -5.58 -13.23
CA ILE A 107 -9.62 -6.24 -12.58
C ILE A 107 -9.34 -7.60 -13.25
N LYS A 108 -10.38 -8.35 -13.58
CA LYS A 108 -10.26 -9.65 -14.28
C LYS A 108 -9.64 -9.49 -15.66
N THR A 109 -10.08 -8.48 -16.42
CA THR A 109 -9.51 -8.14 -17.73
C THR A 109 -8.04 -7.80 -17.61
N PHE A 110 -7.67 -6.97 -16.63
CA PHE A 110 -6.29 -6.60 -16.31
C PHE A 110 -5.45 -7.83 -15.95
N ALA A 111 -5.91 -8.65 -15.01
CA ALA A 111 -5.21 -9.85 -14.56
C ALA A 111 -4.98 -10.85 -15.72
N THR A 112 -5.94 -10.97 -16.63
CA THR A 112 -5.86 -11.83 -17.82
C THR A 112 -4.86 -11.26 -18.83
N LYS A 113 -4.86 -9.94 -19.07
CA LYS A 113 -3.89 -9.24 -19.94
C LYS A 113 -2.45 -9.60 -19.56
N TYR A 114 -2.14 -9.61 -18.25
CA TYR A 114 -0.79 -9.92 -17.76
C TYR A 114 -0.57 -11.42 -17.50
N LYS A 115 -1.56 -12.29 -17.79
CA LYS A 115 -1.48 -13.75 -17.57
C LYS A 115 -1.06 -14.11 -16.13
N LEU A 116 -1.55 -13.33 -15.15
CA LEU A 116 -1.23 -13.54 -13.72
C LEU A 116 -2.25 -14.42 -13.00
N THR A 117 -3.40 -14.71 -13.62
CA THR A 117 -4.47 -15.55 -13.05
C THR A 117 -4.12 -17.02 -12.89
N THR A 118 -3.04 -17.48 -13.55
CA THR A 118 -2.57 -18.87 -13.58
C THR A 118 -1.61 -19.22 -12.43
N TYR A 119 -1.17 -18.23 -11.66
CA TYR A 119 -0.23 -18.44 -10.57
C TYR A 119 -0.96 -18.57 -9.24
N ASP A 120 -0.73 -19.65 -8.50
CA ASP A 120 -1.39 -19.96 -7.22
C ASP A 120 -1.00 -19.04 -6.07
N ASN A 121 0.11 -18.33 -6.22
CA ASN A 121 0.56 -17.35 -5.25
C ASN A 121 0.09 -15.92 -5.57
N VAL A 122 -0.71 -15.73 -6.64
CA VAL A 122 -1.23 -14.43 -7.07
C VAL A 122 -2.74 -14.38 -6.91
N THR A 123 -3.24 -13.38 -6.23
CA THR A 123 -4.67 -13.13 -6.02
C THR A 123 -5.03 -11.71 -6.42
N PHE A 124 -6.18 -11.53 -7.07
CA PHE A 124 -6.72 -10.22 -7.43
C PHE A 124 -8.04 -9.97 -6.70
N LEU A 125 -8.16 -8.79 -6.09
CA LEU A 125 -9.26 -8.42 -5.23
C LEU A 125 -9.85 -7.06 -5.63
N SER A 126 -11.16 -6.94 -5.47
CA SER A 126 -11.92 -5.70 -5.64
C SER A 126 -12.31 -5.13 -4.29
N ASP A 127 -11.90 -3.91 -4.01
CA ASP A 127 -12.22 -3.10 -2.83
C ASP A 127 -13.04 -1.87 -3.25
N THR A 128 -14.25 -2.07 -3.71
CA THR A 128 -15.14 -0.98 -4.17
C THR A 128 -15.47 0.06 -3.09
N LYS A 129 -15.21 -0.27 -1.82
CA LYS A 129 -15.38 0.66 -0.68
C LYS A 129 -14.15 1.52 -0.41
N VAL A 130 -13.05 1.32 -1.16
CA VAL A 130 -11.78 2.06 -1.01
C VAL A 130 -11.19 1.93 0.41
N SER A 131 -11.54 0.85 1.10
CA SER A 131 -11.15 0.66 2.50
C SER A 131 -9.65 0.40 2.67
N PHE A 132 -9.00 -0.27 1.71
CA PHE A 132 -7.54 -0.44 1.70
C PHE A 132 -6.83 0.91 1.64
N ALA A 133 -7.22 1.76 0.67
CA ALA A 133 -6.58 3.07 0.51
C ALA A 133 -6.74 3.95 1.76
N THR A 134 -7.91 3.90 2.40
CA THR A 134 -8.18 4.63 3.64
C THR A 134 -7.33 4.09 4.79
N THR A 135 -7.31 2.77 5.00
CA THR A 135 -6.58 2.12 6.10
C THR A 135 -5.07 2.34 6.00
N PHE A 136 -4.54 2.23 4.79
CA PHE A 136 -3.12 2.38 4.53
C PHE A 136 -2.70 3.81 4.17
N ASP A 137 -3.60 4.79 4.20
CA ASP A 137 -3.34 6.19 3.78
C ASP A 137 -2.62 6.25 2.42
N VAL A 138 -3.20 5.58 1.40
CA VAL A 138 -2.64 5.55 0.05
C VAL A 138 -2.85 6.90 -0.62
N LYS A 139 -1.76 7.55 -1.05
CA LYS A 139 -1.77 8.87 -1.70
C LYS A 139 -1.39 8.81 -3.19
N SER A 140 -0.81 7.70 -3.62
CA SER A 140 -0.37 7.51 -5.01
C SER A 140 -0.42 6.03 -5.36
N MET A 141 -0.58 5.71 -6.64
CA MET A 141 -0.55 4.37 -7.18
C MET A 141 0.59 4.21 -8.18
N PRO A 142 1.19 3.02 -8.27
CA PRO A 142 0.95 1.88 -7.40
C PRO A 142 1.39 2.16 -5.95
N CYS A 143 0.79 1.45 -4.99
CA CYS A 143 1.26 1.45 -3.61
C CYS A 143 1.51 -0.01 -3.18
N LEU A 144 2.74 -0.29 -2.78
CA LEU A 144 3.15 -1.61 -2.37
C LEU A 144 3.26 -1.65 -0.85
N VAL A 145 2.68 -2.68 -0.23
CA VAL A 145 2.81 -2.90 1.22
C VAL A 145 3.35 -4.29 1.48
N LEU A 146 4.52 -4.34 2.09
CA LEU A 146 5.30 -5.55 2.29
C LEU A 146 5.18 -6.01 3.75
N TYR A 147 4.80 -7.27 3.93
CA TYR A 147 4.72 -7.93 5.23
C TYR A 147 5.60 -9.17 5.26
N ASP A 148 6.27 -9.40 6.38
CA ASP A 148 7.07 -10.60 6.60
C ASP A 148 6.19 -11.86 6.79
N LYS A 149 6.82 -13.02 6.98
CA LYS A 149 6.14 -14.29 7.25
C LYS A 149 5.29 -14.27 8.52
N ASN A 150 5.63 -13.43 9.50
CA ASN A 150 4.89 -13.24 10.75
C ASN A 150 3.79 -12.17 10.62
N LYS A 151 3.52 -11.69 9.40
CA LYS A 151 2.55 -10.62 9.09
C LYS A 151 2.88 -9.28 9.75
N LYS A 152 4.16 -9.03 10.04
CA LYS A 152 4.67 -7.73 10.49
C LYS A 152 5.06 -6.88 9.30
N LEU A 153 4.74 -5.59 9.35
CA LEU A 153 5.07 -4.64 8.31
C LEU A 153 6.58 -4.53 8.14
N ILE A 154 7.04 -4.75 6.92
CA ILE A 154 8.41 -4.45 6.49
C ILE A 154 8.47 -3.01 5.99
N GLU A 155 7.61 -2.67 5.02
CA GLU A 155 7.60 -1.34 4.42
C GLU A 155 6.32 -1.06 3.63
N LYS A 156 5.98 0.23 3.51
CA LYS A 156 5.00 0.76 2.56
C LYS A 156 5.70 1.65 1.55
N ILE A 157 5.73 1.23 0.29
CA ILE A 157 6.38 1.92 -0.82
C ILE A 157 5.32 2.66 -1.64
N LYS A 158 5.59 3.92 -1.96
CA LYS A 158 4.72 4.78 -2.76
C LYS A 158 5.28 4.89 -4.17
N GLY A 159 4.44 4.63 -5.15
CA GLY A 159 4.83 4.64 -6.56
C GLY A 159 5.57 3.37 -6.97
N GLN A 160 5.99 3.37 -8.21
CA GLN A 160 6.71 2.27 -8.86
C GLN A 160 8.08 2.03 -8.21
N THR A 161 8.51 0.76 -8.14
CA THR A 161 9.82 0.40 -7.59
C THR A 161 10.42 -0.80 -8.33
N LYS A 162 11.75 -0.92 -8.27
CA LYS A 162 12.46 -2.03 -8.91
C LYS A 162 12.18 -3.36 -8.20
N VAL A 163 12.00 -4.43 -8.97
CA VAL A 163 11.76 -5.78 -8.45
C VAL A 163 12.85 -6.23 -7.48
N GLU A 164 14.12 -5.89 -7.77
CA GLU A 164 15.25 -6.23 -6.90
C GLU A 164 15.10 -5.59 -5.50
N THR A 165 14.55 -4.37 -5.44
CA THR A 165 14.29 -3.69 -4.17
C THR A 165 13.20 -4.41 -3.37
N ILE A 166 12.12 -4.83 -4.05
CA ILE A 166 11.03 -5.58 -3.42
C ILE A 166 11.57 -6.92 -2.87
N LEU A 167 12.28 -7.67 -3.70
CA LEU A 167 12.81 -8.99 -3.35
C LEU A 167 13.83 -8.91 -2.20
N LYS A 168 14.73 -7.90 -2.22
CA LYS A 168 15.70 -7.68 -1.15
C LYS A 168 15.01 -7.42 0.20
N LYS A 169 13.88 -6.70 0.20
CA LYS A 169 13.13 -6.39 1.42
C LYS A 169 12.30 -7.58 1.92
N LEU A 170 11.75 -8.37 1.01
CA LEU A 170 10.96 -9.57 1.35
C LEU A 170 11.84 -10.76 1.71
N ALA A 171 13.11 -10.78 1.30
CA ALA A 171 14.04 -11.83 1.71
C ALA A 171 14.22 -11.83 3.23
N PRO A 172 14.29 -12.99 3.89
CA PRO A 172 14.59 -13.06 5.31
C PRO A 172 15.92 -12.34 5.59
N GLU A 173 15.94 -11.50 6.65
CA GLU A 173 17.20 -10.95 7.12
C GLU A 173 18.17 -12.09 7.39
N PRO A 174 19.45 -11.99 6.97
CA PRO A 174 20.45 -12.95 7.38
C PRO A 174 20.49 -12.96 8.92
N PRO A 175 20.74 -14.11 9.55
CA PRO A 175 20.80 -14.23 11.00
C PRO A 175 21.77 -13.18 11.53
N LYS A 176 21.29 -12.32 12.45
CA LYS A 176 22.13 -11.36 13.16
C LYS A 176 23.08 -12.15 14.05
N GLY A 177 24.33 -12.19 13.66
CA GLY A 177 25.40 -12.59 14.54
C GLY A 177 25.95 -13.98 14.29
N GLU A 178 27.06 -13.97 13.64
CA GLU A 178 28.27 -14.67 14.10
C GLU A 178 29.44 -13.93 13.44
N LEU A 179 29.97 -12.97 14.15
CA LEU A 179 31.33 -12.48 14.00
C LEU A 179 32.06 -12.83 15.27
#